data_89103310a2358bd2dbfe3f627383bb07
#
_entry.id   89103310a2358bd2dbfe3f627383bb07
#
_cell.length_a   1.000
_cell.length_b   1.000
_cell.length_c   1.000
_cell.angle_alpha   90.00
_cell.angle_beta   90.00
_cell.angle_gamma   90.00
#
_symmetry.space_group_name_H-M   'P 1'
#
loop_
_entity.id
_entity.type
_entity.pdbx_description
1 polymer ?
#
loop_
_entity_poly.entity_id
_entity_poly.type
_entity_poly.pdbx_seq_one_letter_code
_entity_poly.pdbx_strand_id
1 'polypeptide(L)'
;MFRYCFAALGALAFATSATAQTRELSLAYDQPHESAYGFGADVFAKKLAELSKGTMKVNQYPGAQLGQETQTLQKVQTGDIDFDLVATANSATIQPEAGVFSLHFIFRGPEHAVKVLTNPKVIAAMREMYAAKVKGAHMLTLGSQGLRNLYCKKEIANLAAIKNVKVRVQATATEDALFPAYGAQIVHMPFGEVYTSLQTGVVDCAENGYTVYMINKHYEVAPVMSVTEHEANHSVLFVSDKLWSSLSAEQKKWVQGAADEFNRQQPKKAFEMERESRAKLQKMGVKIVDKVDKSGFVKVSAPILDKSAKDLGPNAVKILELVRGVK
;
A
#
# COMPACT_ATOMS: atom_id res chain seq x y z
N MET A 1 -58.51 66.11 16.22
CA MET A 1 -57.37 65.86 15.30
C MET A 1 -56.46 64.88 15.97
N PHE A 2 -56.55 63.56 15.63
CA PHE A 2 -55.69 62.50 16.15
C PHE A 2 -54.74 62.06 14.99
N ARG A 3 -53.42 62.19 15.20
CA ARG A 3 -52.38 61.75 14.28
C ARG A 3 -51.90 60.35 14.73
N TYR A 4 -52.14 59.33 13.95
CA TYR A 4 -51.56 57.97 14.15
C TYR A 4 -50.17 57.95 13.56
N CYS A 5 -49.13 57.72 14.41
CA CYS A 5 -47.77 57.36 13.96
C CYS A 5 -47.71 55.83 13.78
N PHE A 6 -47.55 55.37 12.55
CA PHE A 6 -47.17 53.98 12.26
C PHE A 6 -45.66 53.81 12.44
N ALA A 7 -45.26 53.05 13.43
CA ALA A 7 -43.91 52.59 13.59
C ALA A 7 -43.71 51.27 12.78
N ALA A 8 -42.94 51.34 11.69
CA ALA A 8 -42.56 50.14 10.94
C ALA A 8 -41.37 49.46 11.68
N LEU A 9 -41.59 48.33 12.29
CA LEU A 9 -40.55 47.43 12.79
C LEU A 9 -39.95 46.70 11.61
N GLY A 10 -38.73 47.04 11.21
CA GLY A 10 -37.89 46.30 10.28
C GLY A 10 -37.31 45.06 10.99
N ALA A 11 -37.77 43.86 10.61
CA ALA A 11 -37.17 42.62 11.05
C ALA A 11 -35.86 42.40 10.30
N LEU A 12 -34.71 42.63 10.97
CA LEU A 12 -33.42 42.21 10.47
C LEU A 12 -33.34 40.68 10.64
N ALA A 13 -33.46 39.93 9.53
CA ALA A 13 -33.16 38.52 9.47
C ALA A 13 -31.62 38.33 9.58
N PHE A 14 -31.11 37.98 10.75
CA PHE A 14 -29.75 37.49 10.89
C PHE A 14 -29.68 36.13 10.22
N ALA A 15 -29.11 36.05 9.03
CA ALA A 15 -28.68 34.82 8.41
C ALA A 15 -27.49 34.27 9.25
N THR A 16 -27.78 33.41 10.22
CA THR A 16 -26.75 32.62 10.91
C THR A 16 -26.15 31.69 9.86
N SER A 17 -24.97 32.05 9.34
CA SER A 17 -24.13 31.11 8.60
C SER A 17 -23.78 29.99 9.55
N ALA A 18 -24.51 28.89 9.47
CA ALA A 18 -24.13 27.64 10.13
C ALA A 18 -22.76 27.28 9.57
N THR A 19 -21.69 27.53 10.34
CA THR A 19 -20.37 26.98 10.03
C THR A 19 -20.53 25.46 10.05
N ALA A 20 -20.50 24.84 8.88
CA ALA A 20 -20.54 23.39 8.77
C ALA A 20 -19.40 22.83 9.63
N GLN A 21 -19.75 22.06 10.65
CA GLN A 21 -18.77 21.45 11.54
C GLN A 21 -17.82 20.57 10.71
N THR A 22 -16.51 20.84 10.81
CA THR A 22 -15.49 20.06 10.12
C THR A 22 -15.51 18.63 10.64
N ARG A 23 -15.64 17.68 9.73
CA ARG A 23 -15.58 16.25 10.04
C ARG A 23 -14.11 15.80 10.02
N GLU A 24 -13.59 15.44 11.19
CA GLU A 24 -12.25 14.88 11.34
C GLU A 24 -12.30 13.38 10.98
N LEU A 25 -11.40 12.94 10.10
CA LEU A 25 -11.34 11.57 9.57
C LEU A 25 -9.95 10.99 9.84
N SER A 26 -9.87 9.74 10.24
CA SER A 26 -8.61 9.04 10.50
C SER A 26 -8.10 8.31 9.26
N LEU A 27 -6.76 8.35 9.02
CA LEU A 27 -6.06 7.56 8.01
C LEU A 27 -4.83 6.92 8.66
N ALA A 28 -4.80 5.58 8.70
CA ALA A 28 -3.71 4.80 9.29
C ALA A 28 -2.80 4.20 8.22
N TYR A 29 -1.51 4.05 8.57
CA TYR A 29 -0.52 3.27 7.83
C TYR A 29 0.70 2.95 8.71
N ASP A 30 1.42 1.87 8.40
CA ASP A 30 2.50 1.36 9.23
C ASP A 30 3.86 2.02 8.97
N GLN A 31 4.05 2.67 7.82
CA GLN A 31 5.31 3.31 7.46
C GLN A 31 5.44 4.72 8.07
N PRO A 32 6.67 5.22 8.29
CA PRO A 32 6.90 6.61 8.66
C PRO A 32 6.31 7.59 7.63
N HIS A 33 6.01 8.82 8.06
CA HIS A 33 5.42 9.84 7.18
C HIS A 33 6.29 10.19 5.97
N GLU A 34 7.62 10.06 6.06
CA GLU A 34 8.58 10.28 4.97
C GLU A 34 8.52 9.22 3.87
N SER A 35 7.68 8.20 4.01
CA SER A 35 7.50 7.12 3.05
C SER A 35 6.63 7.51 1.85
N ALA A 36 6.56 6.63 0.86
CA ALA A 36 5.61 6.75 -0.24
C ALA A 36 4.14 6.68 0.24
N TYR A 37 3.87 6.05 1.40
CA TYR A 37 2.56 6.07 2.02
C TYR A 37 2.20 7.47 2.53
N GLY A 38 3.10 8.12 3.26
CA GLY A 38 2.86 9.48 3.76
C GLY A 38 2.69 10.49 2.63
N PHE A 39 3.50 10.42 1.57
CA PHE A 39 3.26 11.24 0.38
C PHE A 39 1.86 11.05 -0.20
N GLY A 40 1.42 9.80 -0.35
CA GLY A 40 0.09 9.50 -0.87
C GLY A 40 -1.01 10.00 0.07
N ALA A 41 -0.84 9.82 1.37
CA ALA A 41 -1.76 10.30 2.40
C ALA A 41 -1.89 11.84 2.38
N ASP A 42 -0.77 12.56 2.16
CA ASP A 42 -0.78 14.03 2.00
C ASP A 42 -1.56 14.46 0.75
N VAL A 43 -1.35 13.79 -0.38
CA VAL A 43 -2.10 14.05 -1.62
C VAL A 43 -3.59 13.82 -1.41
N PHE A 44 -3.96 12.69 -0.80
CA PHE A 44 -5.35 12.35 -0.49
C PHE A 44 -5.99 13.37 0.45
N ALA A 45 -5.34 13.67 1.58
CA ALA A 45 -5.84 14.60 2.60
C ALA A 45 -6.03 16.00 2.03
N LYS A 46 -5.03 16.51 1.31
CA LYS A 46 -5.08 17.81 0.66
C LYS A 46 -6.22 17.91 -0.34
N LYS A 47 -6.35 16.89 -1.21
CA LYS A 47 -7.39 16.90 -2.25
C LYS A 47 -8.79 16.75 -1.66
N LEU A 48 -8.97 15.96 -0.62
CA LEU A 48 -10.25 15.84 0.08
C LEU A 48 -10.65 17.16 0.75
N ALA A 49 -9.72 17.84 1.43
CA ALA A 49 -9.96 19.15 2.03
C ALA A 49 -10.34 20.21 0.97
N GLU A 50 -9.66 20.20 -0.18
CA GLU A 50 -9.98 21.08 -1.32
C GLU A 50 -11.40 20.84 -1.85
N LEU A 51 -11.73 19.58 -2.20
CA LEU A 51 -13.03 19.21 -2.76
C LEU A 51 -14.19 19.47 -1.78
N SER A 52 -13.97 19.23 -0.50
CA SER A 52 -14.96 19.43 0.56
C SER A 52 -15.01 20.88 1.07
N LYS A 53 -14.21 21.81 0.51
CA LYS A 53 -14.06 23.19 0.99
C LYS A 53 -13.76 23.26 2.49
N GLY A 54 -12.94 22.33 3.00
CA GLY A 54 -12.51 22.25 4.41
C GLY A 54 -13.51 21.59 5.35
N THR A 55 -14.66 21.11 4.88
CA THR A 55 -15.64 20.42 5.74
C THR A 55 -15.24 18.96 6.08
N MET A 56 -14.26 18.39 5.41
CA MET A 56 -13.67 17.09 5.70
C MET A 56 -12.15 17.23 5.82
N LYS A 57 -11.58 16.78 6.94
CA LYS A 57 -10.16 16.87 7.24
C LYS A 57 -9.64 15.47 7.61
N VAL A 58 -8.51 15.07 7.04
CA VAL A 58 -7.87 13.79 7.33
C VAL A 58 -6.73 13.99 8.32
N ASN A 59 -6.81 13.29 9.45
CA ASN A 59 -5.73 13.15 10.43
C ASN A 59 -4.98 11.86 10.13
N GLN A 60 -3.69 11.96 9.91
CA GLN A 60 -2.83 10.83 9.57
C GLN A 60 -2.21 10.23 10.83
N TYR A 61 -2.10 8.90 10.85
CA TYR A 61 -1.51 8.10 11.91
C TYR A 61 -0.41 7.19 11.32
N PRO A 62 0.79 7.76 11.03
CA PRO A 62 1.92 7.04 10.46
C PRO A 62 2.60 6.10 11.48
N GLY A 63 3.51 5.25 10.98
CA GLY A 63 4.43 4.48 11.82
C GLY A 63 3.72 3.51 12.76
N ALA A 64 2.64 2.91 12.30
CA ALA A 64 1.84 1.95 13.07
C ALA A 64 1.26 2.51 14.41
N GLN A 65 1.04 3.83 14.52
CA GLN A 65 0.44 4.44 15.72
C GLN A 65 -0.91 3.81 16.11
N LEU A 66 -1.68 3.36 15.12
CA LEU A 66 -2.97 2.68 15.35
C LEU A 66 -2.87 1.15 15.24
N GLY A 67 -1.68 0.60 15.09
CA GLY A 67 -1.40 -0.83 14.97
C GLY A 67 -0.71 -1.20 13.66
N GLN A 68 -0.22 -2.44 13.58
CA GLN A 68 0.33 -3.02 12.36
C GLN A 68 -0.78 -3.25 11.32
N GLU A 69 -0.45 -3.37 10.02
CA GLU A 69 -1.42 -3.42 8.91
C GLU A 69 -2.55 -4.45 9.11
N THR A 70 -2.26 -5.64 9.65
CA THR A 70 -3.31 -6.64 9.94
C THR A 70 -4.30 -6.21 11.01
N GLN A 71 -3.85 -5.38 11.97
CA GLN A 71 -4.71 -4.82 13.02
C GLN A 71 -5.52 -3.63 12.49
N THR A 72 -4.92 -2.76 11.68
CA THR A 72 -5.63 -1.61 11.08
C THR A 72 -6.65 -2.06 10.05
N LEU A 73 -6.39 -3.15 9.30
CA LEU A 73 -7.40 -3.80 8.44
C LEU A 73 -8.65 -4.22 9.21
N GLN A 74 -8.49 -4.78 10.42
CA GLN A 74 -9.65 -5.11 11.27
C GLN A 74 -10.37 -3.85 11.74
N LYS A 75 -9.62 -2.80 12.13
CA LYS A 75 -10.20 -1.53 12.60
C LYS A 75 -10.94 -0.78 11.50
N VAL A 76 -10.47 -0.80 10.25
CA VAL A 76 -11.22 -0.20 9.14
C VAL A 76 -12.49 -0.98 8.84
N GLN A 77 -12.49 -2.32 8.99
CA GLN A 77 -13.67 -3.15 8.80
C GLN A 77 -14.72 -2.91 9.91
N THR A 78 -14.31 -2.68 11.16
CA THR A 78 -15.22 -2.32 12.27
C THR A 78 -15.64 -0.86 12.26
N GLY A 79 -14.95 -0.02 11.47
CA GLY A 79 -15.18 1.43 11.39
C GLY A 79 -14.64 2.19 12.60
N ASP A 80 -13.63 1.65 13.28
CA ASP A 80 -12.85 2.34 14.32
C ASP A 80 -11.84 3.31 13.73
N ILE A 81 -11.43 3.09 12.48
CA ILE A 81 -10.70 4.02 11.62
C ILE A 81 -11.43 4.21 10.29
N ASP A 82 -11.28 5.39 9.70
CA ASP A 82 -12.02 5.77 8.48
C ASP A 82 -11.34 5.28 7.22
N PHE A 83 -10.02 5.45 7.12
CA PHE A 83 -9.19 5.03 5.99
C PHE A 83 -7.98 4.25 6.45
N ASP A 84 -7.56 3.29 5.63
CA ASP A 84 -6.39 2.46 5.90
C ASP A 84 -5.58 2.27 4.62
N LEU A 85 -4.26 2.52 4.69
CA LEU A 85 -3.34 2.33 3.58
C LEU A 85 -2.39 1.20 3.93
N VAL A 86 -2.56 0.07 3.25
CA VAL A 86 -1.87 -1.19 3.56
C VAL A 86 -1.29 -1.85 2.31
N ALA A 87 -0.30 -2.71 2.47
CA ALA A 87 0.21 -3.54 1.38
C ALA A 87 -0.87 -4.50 0.85
N THR A 88 -0.94 -4.66 -0.48
CA THR A 88 -1.84 -5.65 -1.11
C THR A 88 -1.59 -7.06 -0.58
N ALA A 89 -0.33 -7.42 -0.31
CA ALA A 89 0.04 -8.69 0.29
C ALA A 89 -0.61 -8.89 1.67
N ASN A 90 -0.56 -7.91 2.57
CA ASN A 90 -1.18 -8.03 3.89
C ASN A 90 -2.71 -8.03 3.83
N SER A 91 -3.30 -7.38 2.81
CA SER A 91 -4.75 -7.47 2.57
C SER A 91 -5.21 -8.87 2.11
N ALA A 92 -4.30 -9.76 1.72
CA ALA A 92 -4.61 -11.16 1.45
C ALA A 92 -5.14 -11.91 2.70
N THR A 93 -4.90 -11.39 3.90
CA THR A 93 -5.47 -11.93 5.14
C THR A 93 -7.00 -11.81 5.21
N ILE A 94 -7.58 -10.82 4.53
CA ILE A 94 -9.04 -10.61 4.43
C ILE A 94 -9.60 -10.96 3.04
N GLN A 95 -8.76 -10.94 2.00
CA GLN A 95 -9.10 -11.34 0.65
C GLN A 95 -7.92 -12.10 0.00
N PRO A 96 -7.87 -13.45 0.12
CA PRO A 96 -6.72 -14.25 -0.35
C PRO A 96 -6.33 -14.02 -1.81
N GLU A 97 -7.28 -13.74 -2.70
CA GLU A 97 -7.01 -13.49 -4.13
C GLU A 97 -6.13 -12.23 -4.34
N ALA A 98 -6.02 -11.33 -3.35
CA ALA A 98 -5.13 -10.17 -3.40
C ALA A 98 -3.64 -10.57 -3.46
N GLY A 99 -3.30 -11.79 -3.01
CA GLY A 99 -1.97 -12.39 -3.15
C GLY A 99 -1.47 -12.52 -4.59
N VAL A 100 -2.35 -12.35 -5.59
CA VAL A 100 -1.94 -12.31 -7.01
C VAL A 100 -0.93 -11.19 -7.28
N PHE A 101 -0.97 -10.08 -6.55
CA PHE A 101 -0.01 -8.99 -6.69
C PHE A 101 1.36 -9.29 -6.08
N SER A 102 1.46 -10.32 -5.23
CA SER A 102 2.72 -10.84 -4.71
C SER A 102 3.36 -11.93 -5.60
N LEU A 103 2.78 -12.26 -6.76
CA LEU A 103 3.40 -13.17 -7.72
C LEU A 103 4.70 -12.57 -8.24
N HIS A 104 5.79 -13.34 -8.16
CA HIS A 104 7.12 -12.88 -8.52
C HIS A 104 7.26 -12.66 -10.03
N PHE A 105 8.01 -11.63 -10.42
CA PHE A 105 8.39 -11.28 -11.81
C PHE A 105 7.20 -10.99 -12.76
N ILE A 106 5.99 -10.76 -12.25
CA ILE A 106 4.85 -10.36 -13.09
C ILE A 106 4.90 -8.88 -13.49
N PHE A 107 5.63 -8.06 -12.72
CA PHE A 107 5.86 -6.64 -13.03
C PHE A 107 7.21 -6.47 -13.72
N ARG A 108 7.19 -5.90 -14.93
CA ARG A 108 8.37 -5.76 -15.82
C ARG A 108 9.21 -4.51 -15.53
N GLY A 109 9.18 -4.01 -14.30
CA GLY A 109 9.89 -2.83 -13.86
C GLY A 109 8.98 -1.65 -13.48
N PRO A 110 9.56 -0.52 -13.08
CA PRO A 110 8.83 0.63 -12.54
C PRO A 110 7.75 1.19 -13.46
N GLU A 111 8.04 1.37 -14.74
CA GLU A 111 7.08 1.93 -15.71
C GLU A 111 5.88 1.02 -15.91
N HIS A 112 6.12 -0.28 -16.02
CA HIS A 112 5.05 -1.26 -16.12
C HIS A 112 4.18 -1.27 -14.85
N ALA A 113 4.80 -1.26 -13.67
CA ALA A 113 4.08 -1.21 -12.40
C ALA A 113 3.18 0.04 -12.31
N VAL A 114 3.70 1.23 -12.65
CA VAL A 114 2.89 2.45 -12.70
C VAL A 114 1.71 2.32 -13.66
N LYS A 115 1.95 1.80 -14.88
CA LYS A 115 0.88 1.58 -15.88
C LYS A 115 -0.19 0.62 -15.38
N VAL A 116 0.20 -0.46 -14.69
CA VAL A 116 -0.74 -1.43 -14.09
C VAL A 116 -1.58 -0.76 -13.02
N LEU A 117 -0.94 -0.08 -12.06
CA LEU A 117 -1.60 0.53 -10.91
C LEU A 117 -2.56 1.68 -11.29
N THR A 118 -2.29 2.36 -12.39
CA THR A 118 -3.14 3.44 -12.91
C THR A 118 -4.11 2.98 -14.01
N ASN A 119 -4.11 1.68 -14.33
CA ASN A 119 -5.01 1.13 -15.35
C ASN A 119 -6.43 0.99 -14.80
N PRO A 120 -7.44 1.67 -15.39
CA PRO A 120 -8.82 1.60 -14.89
C PRO A 120 -9.41 0.18 -14.85
N LYS A 121 -9.02 -0.70 -15.78
CA LYS A 121 -9.50 -2.09 -15.81
C LYS A 121 -8.93 -2.91 -14.65
N VAL A 122 -7.65 -2.69 -14.31
CA VAL A 122 -7.02 -3.34 -13.16
C VAL A 122 -7.65 -2.85 -11.86
N ILE A 123 -7.81 -1.52 -11.69
CA ILE A 123 -8.46 -0.94 -10.51
C ILE A 123 -9.89 -1.47 -10.35
N ALA A 124 -10.66 -1.53 -11.43
CA ALA A 124 -12.04 -2.06 -11.40
C ALA A 124 -12.07 -3.54 -11.00
N ALA A 125 -11.17 -4.37 -11.57
CA ALA A 125 -11.08 -5.79 -11.23
C ALA A 125 -10.67 -6.01 -9.77
N MET A 126 -9.74 -5.19 -9.24
CA MET A 126 -9.36 -5.25 -7.83
C MET A 126 -10.50 -4.83 -6.91
N ARG A 127 -11.25 -3.77 -7.24
CA ARG A 127 -12.45 -3.37 -6.48
C ARG A 127 -13.50 -4.48 -6.47
N GLU A 128 -13.77 -5.10 -7.61
CA GLU A 128 -14.70 -6.23 -7.73
C GLU A 128 -14.26 -7.41 -6.85
N MET A 129 -12.99 -7.77 -6.90
CA MET A 129 -12.41 -8.82 -6.08
C MET A 129 -12.58 -8.55 -4.57
N TYR A 130 -12.25 -7.35 -4.10
CA TYR A 130 -12.43 -7.02 -2.69
C TYR A 130 -13.91 -6.99 -2.30
N ALA A 131 -14.79 -6.39 -3.12
CA ALA A 131 -16.22 -6.31 -2.85
C ALA A 131 -16.90 -7.70 -2.76
N ALA A 132 -16.35 -8.72 -3.44
CA ALA A 132 -16.89 -10.07 -3.40
C ALA A 132 -16.78 -10.74 -2.02
N LYS A 133 -15.77 -10.38 -1.21
CA LYS A 133 -15.47 -11.09 0.05
C LYS A 133 -15.30 -10.19 1.27
N VAL A 134 -14.72 -9.01 1.11
CA VAL A 134 -14.45 -8.10 2.23
C VAL A 134 -15.76 -7.46 2.70
N LYS A 135 -15.97 -7.50 4.01
CA LYS A 135 -17.08 -6.84 4.70
C LYS A 135 -16.54 -5.74 5.58
N GLY A 136 -17.30 -4.67 5.74
CA GLY A 136 -16.95 -3.55 6.61
C GLY A 136 -16.00 -2.52 6.03
N ALA A 137 -15.39 -2.82 4.88
CA ALA A 137 -14.52 -1.88 4.16
C ALA A 137 -14.54 -2.14 2.66
N HIS A 138 -14.26 -1.12 1.86
CA HIS A 138 -14.07 -1.29 0.42
C HIS A 138 -12.88 -0.49 -0.11
N MET A 139 -12.34 -0.96 -1.22
CA MET A 139 -11.18 -0.40 -1.88
C MET A 139 -11.53 0.90 -2.60
N LEU A 140 -10.75 1.95 -2.34
CA LEU A 140 -10.80 3.21 -3.10
C LEU A 140 -9.86 3.19 -4.29
N THR A 141 -8.59 2.84 -4.08
CA THR A 141 -7.57 2.87 -5.14
C THR A 141 -6.31 2.08 -4.78
N LEU A 142 -5.35 2.03 -5.71
CA LEU A 142 -4.04 1.38 -5.59
C LEU A 142 -2.90 2.39 -5.47
N GLY A 143 -1.84 1.98 -4.78
CA GLY A 143 -0.56 2.68 -4.66
C GLY A 143 0.63 1.73 -4.73
N SER A 144 1.84 2.24 -4.45
CA SER A 144 3.09 1.49 -4.48
C SER A 144 4.10 1.96 -3.43
N GLN A 145 5.00 1.08 -3.05
CA GLN A 145 6.23 1.37 -2.31
C GLN A 145 7.49 0.91 -3.07
N GLY A 146 7.36 0.65 -4.38
CA GLY A 146 8.47 0.23 -5.23
C GLY A 146 8.55 -1.27 -5.48
N LEU A 147 9.69 -1.72 -6.04
CA LEU A 147 9.99 -3.14 -6.24
C LEU A 147 10.78 -3.69 -5.06
N ARG A 148 10.47 -4.92 -4.69
CA ARG A 148 11.10 -5.59 -3.55
C ARG A 148 12.40 -6.25 -3.97
N ASN A 149 13.43 -6.05 -3.14
CA ASN A 149 14.74 -6.61 -3.25
C ASN A 149 15.08 -7.35 -1.96
N LEU A 150 15.87 -8.41 -2.03
CA LEU A 150 16.38 -9.09 -0.85
C LEU A 150 17.46 -8.25 -0.16
N TYR A 151 17.32 -7.98 1.13
CA TYR A 151 18.38 -7.43 1.94
C TYR A 151 18.73 -8.35 3.09
N CYS A 152 20.02 -8.61 3.23
CA CYS A 152 20.56 -9.70 4.05
C CYS A 152 21.84 -9.32 4.75
N LYS A 153 22.28 -10.18 5.67
CA LYS A 153 23.65 -10.10 6.25
C LYS A 153 24.73 -10.49 5.23
N LYS A 154 24.37 -11.23 4.18
CA LYS A 154 25.25 -11.65 3.08
C LYS A 154 24.61 -11.44 1.71
N GLU A 155 25.41 -11.49 0.68
CA GLU A 155 24.98 -11.36 -0.72
C GLU A 155 24.16 -12.55 -1.17
N ILE A 156 23.07 -12.27 -1.92
CA ILE A 156 22.26 -13.25 -2.65
C ILE A 156 22.45 -12.96 -4.15
N ALA A 157 23.53 -13.47 -4.72
CA ALA A 157 23.91 -13.19 -6.09
C ALA A 157 23.15 -14.05 -7.14
N ASN A 158 22.56 -15.16 -6.72
CA ASN A 158 21.83 -16.10 -7.59
C ASN A 158 20.94 -17.05 -6.75
N LEU A 159 20.18 -17.93 -7.42
CA LEU A 159 19.28 -18.90 -6.77
C LEU A 159 20.01 -19.83 -5.78
N ALA A 160 21.26 -20.21 -6.04
CA ALA A 160 21.97 -21.10 -5.12
C ALA A 160 22.30 -20.41 -3.78
N ALA A 161 22.48 -19.11 -3.79
CA ALA A 161 22.85 -18.34 -2.60
C ALA A 161 21.70 -18.19 -1.58
N ILE A 162 20.43 -18.38 -1.98
CA ILE A 162 19.27 -18.30 -1.07
C ILE A 162 18.95 -19.62 -0.37
N LYS A 163 19.61 -20.72 -0.75
CA LYS A 163 19.35 -22.04 -0.21
C LYS A 163 19.55 -22.08 1.31
N ASN A 164 18.55 -22.57 2.05
CA ASN A 164 18.52 -22.65 3.51
C ASN A 164 18.62 -21.28 4.24
N VAL A 165 18.47 -20.17 3.52
CA VAL A 165 18.43 -18.84 4.12
C VAL A 165 17.06 -18.60 4.72
N LYS A 166 17.01 -18.10 5.95
CA LYS A 166 15.77 -17.71 6.63
C LYS A 166 15.37 -16.30 6.15
N VAL A 167 14.28 -16.22 5.41
CA VAL A 167 13.76 -14.96 4.86
C VAL A 167 12.47 -14.60 5.57
N ARG A 168 12.39 -13.37 6.07
CA ARG A 168 11.10 -12.80 6.49
C ARG A 168 10.30 -12.41 5.26
N VAL A 169 9.08 -12.90 5.19
CA VAL A 169 8.12 -12.58 4.13
C VAL A 169 6.77 -12.15 4.71
N GLN A 170 5.90 -11.60 3.86
CA GLN A 170 4.52 -11.33 4.23
C GLN A 170 3.70 -12.63 4.21
N ALA A 171 2.63 -12.68 5.00
CA ALA A 171 1.81 -13.89 5.15
C ALA A 171 0.85 -14.06 3.96
N THR A 172 1.36 -14.55 2.83
CA THR A 172 0.55 -14.86 1.65
C THR A 172 0.82 -16.29 1.16
N ALA A 173 -0.21 -16.94 0.61
CA ALA A 173 -0.05 -18.25 -0.03
C ALA A 173 0.94 -18.21 -1.22
N THR A 174 1.15 -17.03 -1.80
CA THR A 174 2.11 -16.80 -2.87
C THR A 174 3.55 -16.93 -2.37
N GLU A 175 3.85 -16.28 -1.24
CA GLU A 175 5.17 -16.36 -0.59
C GLU A 175 5.44 -17.78 -0.09
N ASP A 176 4.40 -18.44 0.45
CA ASP A 176 4.46 -19.86 0.88
C ASP A 176 4.81 -20.81 -0.27
N ALA A 177 4.41 -20.49 -1.49
CA ALA A 177 4.70 -21.29 -2.67
C ALA A 177 6.08 -20.96 -3.27
N LEU A 178 6.47 -19.69 -3.33
CA LEU A 178 7.62 -19.25 -4.12
C LEU A 178 8.96 -19.34 -3.36
N PHE A 179 9.07 -18.80 -2.16
CA PHE A 179 10.36 -18.84 -1.43
C PHE A 179 10.83 -20.25 -1.08
N PRO A 180 9.97 -21.18 -0.61
CA PRO A 180 10.39 -22.58 -0.44
C PRO A 180 10.80 -23.26 -1.75
N ALA A 181 10.16 -22.92 -2.88
CA ALA A 181 10.58 -23.42 -4.18
C ALA A 181 11.99 -22.95 -4.59
N TYR A 182 12.43 -21.78 -4.11
CA TYR A 182 13.81 -21.31 -4.25
C TYR A 182 14.78 -22.01 -3.28
N GLY A 183 14.26 -22.78 -2.35
CA GLY A 183 15.05 -23.45 -1.29
C GLY A 183 15.29 -22.58 -0.06
N ALA A 184 14.61 -21.47 0.09
CA ALA A 184 14.64 -20.63 1.29
C ALA A 184 13.74 -21.21 2.40
N GLN A 185 14.02 -20.81 3.64
CA GLN A 185 13.12 -20.99 4.78
C GLN A 185 12.39 -19.68 5.03
N ILE A 186 11.07 -19.73 5.21
CA ILE A 186 10.28 -18.51 5.42
C ILE A 186 9.87 -18.35 6.88
N VAL A 187 9.78 -17.10 7.32
CA VAL A 187 9.23 -16.70 8.62
C VAL A 187 8.26 -15.54 8.41
N HIS A 188 7.02 -15.73 8.85
CA HIS A 188 6.02 -14.66 8.82
C HIS A 188 6.09 -13.85 10.12
N MET A 189 6.09 -12.53 9.99
CA MET A 189 5.97 -11.61 11.11
C MET A 189 5.49 -10.24 10.66
N PRO A 190 4.84 -9.44 11.53
CA PRO A 190 4.52 -8.05 11.28
C PRO A 190 5.76 -7.23 10.92
N PHE A 191 5.58 -6.15 10.14
CA PHE A 191 6.71 -5.36 9.65
C PHE A 191 7.53 -4.73 10.79
N GLY A 192 6.88 -4.25 11.85
CA GLY A 192 7.55 -3.64 13.01
C GLY A 192 8.54 -4.55 13.75
N GLU A 193 8.49 -5.88 13.54
CA GLU A 193 9.39 -6.85 14.16
C GLU A 193 10.64 -7.15 13.32
N VAL A 194 10.68 -6.70 12.05
CA VAL A 194 11.72 -7.08 11.08
C VAL A 194 13.11 -6.62 11.51
N TYR A 195 13.27 -5.37 11.96
CA TYR A 195 14.57 -4.85 12.38
C TYR A 195 15.19 -5.71 13.50
N THR A 196 14.43 -5.95 14.57
CA THR A 196 14.90 -6.75 15.72
C THR A 196 15.16 -8.21 15.31
N SER A 197 14.34 -8.79 14.45
CA SER A 197 14.51 -10.18 13.99
C SER A 197 15.75 -10.35 13.11
N LEU A 198 16.09 -9.37 12.30
CA LEU A 198 17.37 -9.32 11.57
C LEU A 198 18.54 -9.13 12.52
N GLN A 199 18.43 -8.21 13.49
CA GLN A 199 19.48 -7.93 14.46
C GLN A 199 19.83 -9.18 15.29
N THR A 200 18.83 -9.86 15.82
CA THR A 200 18.99 -11.04 16.68
C THR A 200 19.28 -12.35 15.90
N GLY A 201 19.13 -12.34 14.56
CA GLY A 201 19.36 -13.52 13.74
C GLY A 201 18.22 -14.53 13.73
N VAL A 202 17.00 -14.14 14.15
CA VAL A 202 15.79 -14.93 13.94
C VAL A 202 15.56 -15.17 12.44
N VAL A 203 15.84 -14.14 11.63
CA VAL A 203 15.91 -14.22 10.18
C VAL A 203 17.27 -13.69 9.66
N ASP A 204 17.70 -14.20 8.52
CA ASP A 204 18.93 -13.80 7.85
C ASP A 204 18.70 -12.66 6.88
N CYS A 205 17.52 -12.64 6.28
CA CYS A 205 17.08 -11.72 5.23
C CYS A 205 15.65 -11.25 5.47
N ALA A 206 15.36 -10.10 4.87
CA ALA A 206 14.00 -9.67 4.56
C ALA A 206 14.00 -9.04 3.16
N GLU A 207 12.86 -8.56 2.70
CA GLU A 207 12.74 -8.00 1.37
C GLU A 207 11.84 -6.77 1.37
N ASN A 208 12.23 -5.75 0.61
CA ASN A 208 11.45 -4.53 0.38
C ASN A 208 12.13 -3.64 -0.68
N GLY A 209 11.51 -2.49 -0.98
CA GLY A 209 12.11 -1.43 -1.78
C GLY A 209 13.21 -0.65 -1.04
N TYR A 210 13.98 0.14 -1.77
CA TYR A 210 15.08 0.94 -1.23
C TYR A 210 14.62 1.97 -0.20
N THR A 211 13.47 2.60 -0.43
CA THR A 211 12.92 3.63 0.45
C THR A 211 12.58 3.04 1.81
N VAL A 212 11.82 1.96 1.84
CA VAL A 212 11.43 1.27 3.08
C VAL A 212 12.66 0.76 3.82
N TYR A 213 13.60 0.13 3.13
CA TYR A 213 14.87 -0.34 3.68
C TYR A 213 15.68 0.78 4.33
N MET A 214 15.74 1.96 3.68
CA MET A 214 16.50 3.11 4.15
C MET A 214 15.84 3.80 5.35
N ILE A 215 14.55 4.16 5.25
CA ILE A 215 13.88 4.95 6.29
C ILE A 215 13.67 4.17 7.59
N ASN A 216 13.52 2.84 7.50
CA ASN A 216 13.43 1.95 8.66
C ASN A 216 14.82 1.43 9.14
N LYS A 217 15.91 1.96 8.56
CA LYS A 217 17.30 1.65 8.94
C LYS A 217 17.68 0.18 8.92
N HIS A 218 16.98 -0.63 8.11
CA HIS A 218 17.28 -2.06 8.02
C HIS A 218 18.70 -2.34 7.52
N TYR A 219 19.34 -1.36 6.83
CA TYR A 219 20.74 -1.44 6.39
C TYR A 219 21.74 -1.57 7.55
N GLU A 220 21.39 -1.16 8.77
CA GLU A 220 22.25 -1.29 9.94
C GLU A 220 22.42 -2.75 10.39
N VAL A 221 21.38 -3.57 10.17
CA VAL A 221 21.29 -4.96 10.62
C VAL A 221 21.34 -5.99 9.49
N ALA A 222 21.11 -5.56 8.26
CA ALA A 222 21.19 -6.34 7.03
C ALA A 222 21.84 -5.49 5.92
N PRO A 223 23.18 -5.31 5.93
CA PRO A 223 23.87 -4.26 5.19
C PRO A 223 24.07 -4.55 3.70
N VAL A 224 23.55 -5.67 3.19
CA VAL A 224 23.72 -6.05 1.77
C VAL A 224 22.37 -6.15 1.10
N MET A 225 22.11 -5.29 0.12
CA MET A 225 20.92 -5.38 -0.72
C MET A 225 21.25 -6.02 -2.07
N SER A 226 20.64 -7.15 -2.36
CA SER A 226 20.72 -7.85 -3.64
C SER A 226 19.53 -7.47 -4.52
N VAL A 227 19.78 -6.88 -5.70
CA VAL A 227 18.76 -6.29 -6.58
C VAL A 227 18.02 -7.39 -7.32
N THR A 228 17.12 -8.07 -6.60
CA THR A 228 16.31 -9.17 -7.15
C THR A 228 15.10 -8.69 -7.93
N GLU A 229 14.48 -7.58 -7.49
CA GLU A 229 13.24 -7.02 -8.08
C GLU A 229 12.19 -8.10 -8.36
N HIS A 230 12.10 -9.04 -7.42
CA HIS A 230 11.31 -10.26 -7.61
C HIS A 230 9.83 -10.01 -7.45
N GLU A 231 9.43 -9.06 -6.61
CA GLU A 231 8.05 -8.71 -6.31
C GLU A 231 7.86 -7.20 -6.38
N ALA A 232 6.63 -6.74 -6.45
CA ALA A 232 6.28 -5.33 -6.34
C ALA A 232 5.49 -5.09 -5.04
N ASN A 233 5.99 -4.18 -4.19
CA ASN A 233 5.30 -3.78 -2.97
C ASN A 233 4.19 -2.76 -3.30
N HIS A 234 3.05 -3.28 -3.74
CA HIS A 234 1.89 -2.46 -4.02
C HIS A 234 1.00 -2.30 -2.79
N SER A 235 0.18 -1.27 -2.80
CA SER A 235 -0.71 -0.93 -1.70
C SER A 235 -2.13 -0.67 -2.16
N VAL A 236 -3.04 -0.75 -1.22
CA VAL A 236 -4.45 -0.46 -1.39
C VAL A 236 -4.89 0.54 -0.33
N LEU A 237 -5.66 1.54 -0.75
CA LEU A 237 -6.34 2.48 0.13
C LEU A 237 -7.78 1.99 0.33
N PHE A 238 -8.11 1.65 1.57
CA PHE A 238 -9.46 1.29 1.99
C PHE A 238 -10.19 2.46 2.65
N VAL A 239 -11.51 2.42 2.59
CA VAL A 239 -12.42 3.22 3.39
C VAL A 239 -13.36 2.29 4.16
N SER A 240 -13.70 2.63 5.42
CA SER A 240 -14.67 1.87 6.21
C SER A 240 -16.09 2.00 5.63
N ASP A 241 -16.84 0.91 5.64
CA ASP A 241 -18.26 0.94 5.23
C ASP A 241 -19.10 1.83 6.16
N LYS A 242 -18.70 1.95 7.43
CA LYS A 242 -19.34 2.84 8.40
C LYS A 242 -19.23 4.31 7.95
N LEU A 243 -18.02 4.77 7.60
CA LEU A 243 -17.84 6.10 7.03
C LEU A 243 -18.60 6.21 5.71
N TRP A 244 -18.32 5.33 4.76
CA TRP A 244 -18.86 5.41 3.41
C TRP A 244 -20.39 5.46 3.37
N SER A 245 -21.07 4.66 4.19
CA SER A 245 -22.52 4.64 4.27
C SER A 245 -23.12 5.92 4.86
N SER A 246 -22.34 6.64 5.70
CA SER A 246 -22.75 7.91 6.30
C SER A 246 -22.59 9.12 5.35
N LEU A 247 -21.89 8.93 4.23
CA LEU A 247 -21.59 10.00 3.28
C LEU A 247 -22.76 10.21 2.29
N SER A 248 -23.04 11.49 1.98
CA SER A 248 -23.92 11.84 0.87
C SER A 248 -23.29 11.42 -0.48
N ALA A 249 -24.09 11.40 -1.54
CA ALA A 249 -23.59 11.10 -2.89
C ALA A 249 -22.49 12.09 -3.33
N GLU A 250 -22.58 13.34 -2.94
CA GLU A 250 -21.58 14.38 -3.22
C GLU A 250 -20.29 14.13 -2.42
N GLN A 251 -20.39 13.85 -1.13
CA GLN A 251 -19.24 13.53 -0.28
C GLN A 251 -18.49 12.27 -0.77
N LYS A 252 -19.23 11.24 -1.23
CA LYS A 252 -18.63 10.06 -1.88
C LYS A 252 -17.82 10.42 -3.12
N LYS A 253 -18.30 11.36 -3.93
CA LYS A 253 -17.54 11.89 -5.09
C LYS A 253 -16.27 12.61 -4.65
N TRP A 254 -16.30 13.35 -3.54
CA TRP A 254 -15.09 14.01 -3.01
C TRP A 254 -14.04 12.99 -2.54
N VAL A 255 -14.47 11.99 -1.77
CA VAL A 255 -13.57 10.92 -1.30
C VAL A 255 -12.98 10.15 -2.49
N GLN A 256 -13.81 9.76 -3.47
CA GLN A 256 -13.30 9.07 -4.66
C GLN A 256 -12.39 9.97 -5.49
N GLY A 257 -12.71 11.24 -5.68
CA GLY A 257 -11.85 12.20 -6.39
C GLY A 257 -10.50 12.43 -5.70
N ALA A 258 -10.47 12.39 -4.37
CA ALA A 258 -9.21 12.42 -3.62
C ALA A 258 -8.39 11.13 -3.80
N ALA A 259 -9.04 9.97 -3.84
CA ALA A 259 -8.40 8.69 -4.12
C ALA A 259 -7.89 8.59 -5.57
N ASP A 260 -8.59 9.16 -6.53
CA ASP A 260 -8.14 9.23 -7.92
C ASP A 260 -6.91 10.13 -8.07
N GLU A 261 -6.86 11.24 -7.32
CA GLU A 261 -5.67 12.11 -7.28
C GLU A 261 -4.48 11.42 -6.61
N PHE A 262 -4.70 10.68 -5.50
CA PHE A 262 -3.69 9.81 -4.91
C PHE A 262 -3.12 8.87 -5.97
N ASN A 263 -3.98 8.12 -6.67
CA ASN A 263 -3.55 7.13 -7.67
C ASN A 263 -2.77 7.75 -8.83
N ARG A 264 -3.14 8.96 -9.25
CA ARG A 264 -2.46 9.68 -10.33
C ARG A 264 -1.03 10.08 -9.98
N GLN A 265 -0.74 10.39 -8.71
CA GLN A 265 0.55 10.92 -8.27
C GLN A 265 1.41 9.89 -7.55
N GLN A 266 0.82 9.15 -6.59
CA GLN A 266 1.56 8.35 -5.63
C GLN A 266 2.42 7.25 -6.27
N PRO A 267 1.94 6.42 -7.23
CA PRO A 267 2.78 5.36 -7.81
C PRO A 267 4.03 5.89 -8.50
N LYS A 268 3.94 7.02 -9.19
CA LYS A 268 5.10 7.66 -9.82
C LYS A 268 6.09 8.15 -8.79
N LYS A 269 5.59 8.84 -7.75
CA LYS A 269 6.44 9.37 -6.68
C LYS A 269 7.12 8.27 -5.89
N ALA A 270 6.46 7.14 -5.66
CA ALA A 270 7.07 5.98 -5.02
C ALA A 270 8.35 5.54 -5.77
N PHE A 271 8.31 5.39 -7.08
CA PHE A 271 9.48 4.99 -7.87
C PHE A 271 10.55 6.10 -8.00
N GLU A 272 10.16 7.38 -7.90
CA GLU A 272 11.14 8.47 -7.76
C GLU A 272 11.88 8.36 -6.42
N MET A 273 11.15 8.15 -5.33
CA MET A 273 11.73 7.97 -3.99
C MET A 273 12.64 6.73 -3.94
N GLU A 274 12.30 5.65 -4.62
CA GLU A 274 13.16 4.46 -4.76
C GLU A 274 14.52 4.82 -5.38
N ARG A 275 14.54 5.58 -6.48
CA ARG A 275 15.79 6.02 -7.12
C ARG A 275 16.61 6.94 -6.21
N GLU A 276 15.95 7.88 -5.53
CA GLU A 276 16.60 8.79 -4.58
C GLU A 276 17.18 8.03 -3.38
N SER A 277 16.43 7.09 -2.83
CA SER A 277 16.84 6.28 -1.67
C SER A 277 18.01 5.37 -2.02
N ARG A 278 17.98 4.74 -3.18
CA ARG A 278 19.11 3.96 -3.70
C ARG A 278 20.40 4.80 -3.77
N ALA A 279 20.32 5.99 -4.35
CA ALA A 279 21.47 6.88 -4.46
C ALA A 279 22.01 7.33 -3.08
N LYS A 280 21.12 7.55 -2.09
CA LYS A 280 21.50 7.87 -0.71
C LYS A 280 22.19 6.67 -0.04
N LEU A 281 21.63 5.47 -0.16
CA LEU A 281 22.22 4.23 0.39
C LEU A 281 23.61 3.98 -0.15
N GLN A 282 23.83 4.19 -1.46
CA GLN A 282 25.16 4.09 -2.09
C GLN A 282 26.16 5.09 -1.50
N LYS A 283 25.75 6.35 -1.29
CA LYS A 283 26.58 7.38 -0.64
C LYS A 283 26.89 7.06 0.82
N MET A 284 26.01 6.34 1.52
CA MET A 284 26.21 5.88 2.88
C MET A 284 27.12 4.64 2.95
N GLY A 285 27.57 4.10 1.83
CA GLY A 285 28.43 2.92 1.76
C GLY A 285 27.71 1.59 1.92
N VAL A 286 26.36 1.56 1.80
CA VAL A 286 25.59 0.31 1.82
C VAL A 286 25.93 -0.51 0.58
N LYS A 287 26.23 -1.79 0.77
CA LYS A 287 26.53 -2.69 -0.34
C LYS A 287 25.26 -3.02 -1.14
N ILE A 288 25.20 -2.53 -2.38
CA ILE A 288 24.13 -2.84 -3.35
C ILE A 288 24.73 -3.75 -4.45
N VAL A 289 24.18 -4.96 -4.56
CA VAL A 289 24.57 -5.96 -5.53
C VAL A 289 23.66 -5.88 -6.73
N ASP A 290 24.08 -5.14 -7.76
CA ASP A 290 23.28 -4.88 -8.95
C ASP A 290 23.19 -6.08 -9.89
N LYS A 291 24.24 -6.88 -9.97
CA LYS A 291 24.34 -8.02 -10.89
C LYS A 291 23.91 -9.31 -10.19
N VAL A 292 22.61 -9.41 -9.90
CA VAL A 292 22.00 -10.67 -9.44
C VAL A 292 21.59 -11.49 -10.66
N ASP A 293 22.02 -12.75 -10.72
CA ASP A 293 21.50 -13.69 -11.71
C ASP A 293 20.09 -14.15 -11.34
N LYS A 294 19.10 -13.48 -11.94
CA LYS A 294 17.68 -13.77 -11.72
C LYS A 294 17.16 -14.98 -12.49
N SER A 295 17.93 -15.53 -13.43
CA SER A 295 17.47 -16.57 -14.35
C SER A 295 16.97 -17.83 -13.64
N GLY A 296 17.66 -18.24 -12.58
CA GLY A 296 17.25 -19.37 -11.74
C GLY A 296 15.94 -19.11 -11.01
N PHE A 297 15.74 -17.94 -10.43
CA PHE A 297 14.50 -17.55 -9.76
C PHE A 297 13.32 -17.51 -10.74
N VAL A 298 13.50 -16.86 -11.89
CA VAL A 298 12.47 -16.80 -12.96
C VAL A 298 12.09 -18.20 -13.45
N LYS A 299 13.09 -19.07 -13.68
CA LYS A 299 12.84 -20.44 -14.14
C LYS A 299 12.03 -21.25 -13.14
N VAL A 300 12.33 -21.12 -11.84
CA VAL A 300 11.61 -21.83 -10.77
C VAL A 300 10.22 -21.27 -10.57
N SER A 301 10.04 -19.93 -10.59
CA SER A 301 8.73 -19.32 -10.37
C SER A 301 7.76 -19.53 -11.53
N ALA A 302 8.22 -19.52 -12.78
CA ALA A 302 7.37 -19.52 -13.97
C ALA A 302 6.24 -20.58 -13.96
N PRO A 303 6.47 -21.86 -13.63
CA PRO A 303 5.39 -22.87 -13.58
C PRO A 303 4.45 -22.68 -12.37
N ILE A 304 4.87 -21.93 -11.34
CA ILE A 304 4.11 -21.72 -10.11
C ILE A 304 3.08 -20.60 -10.30
N LEU A 305 3.38 -19.57 -11.11
CA LEU A 305 2.56 -18.35 -11.19
C LEU A 305 1.10 -18.63 -11.59
N ASP A 306 0.89 -19.35 -12.69
CA ASP A 306 -0.46 -19.66 -13.18
C ASP A 306 -1.20 -20.63 -12.26
N LYS A 307 -0.46 -21.58 -11.65
CA LYS A 307 -1.01 -22.47 -10.65
C LYS A 307 -1.47 -21.69 -9.42
N SER A 308 -0.61 -20.84 -8.87
CA SER A 308 -0.95 -20.00 -7.71
C SER A 308 -2.14 -19.09 -7.97
N ALA A 309 -2.21 -18.46 -9.15
CA ALA A 309 -3.36 -17.63 -9.50
C ALA A 309 -4.67 -18.45 -9.55
N LYS A 310 -4.63 -19.68 -10.08
CA LYS A 310 -5.80 -20.58 -10.10
C LYS A 310 -6.18 -21.05 -8.70
N ASP A 311 -5.20 -21.39 -7.86
CA ASP A 311 -5.42 -21.81 -6.47
C ASP A 311 -6.02 -20.68 -5.62
N LEU A 312 -5.62 -19.43 -5.88
CA LEU A 312 -6.18 -18.25 -5.21
C LEU A 312 -7.65 -17.99 -5.61
N GLY A 313 -8.00 -18.16 -6.89
CA GLY A 313 -9.37 -18.03 -7.37
C GLY A 313 -9.52 -17.30 -8.70
N PRO A 314 -10.77 -17.20 -9.21
CA PRO A 314 -11.04 -16.67 -10.54
C PRO A 314 -10.71 -15.20 -10.74
N ASN A 315 -10.85 -14.37 -9.68
CA ASN A 315 -10.45 -12.97 -9.76
C ASN A 315 -8.93 -12.83 -9.84
N ALA A 316 -8.16 -13.68 -9.15
CA ALA A 316 -6.71 -13.69 -9.24
C ALA A 316 -6.25 -14.02 -10.66
N VAL A 317 -6.86 -15.00 -11.33
CA VAL A 317 -6.59 -15.33 -12.74
C VAL A 317 -6.87 -14.13 -13.63
N LYS A 318 -8.06 -13.53 -13.52
CA LYS A 318 -8.46 -12.33 -14.27
C LYS A 318 -7.48 -11.17 -14.10
N ILE A 319 -7.06 -10.92 -12.85
CA ILE A 319 -6.14 -9.83 -12.53
C ILE A 319 -4.75 -10.11 -13.11
N LEU A 320 -4.23 -11.35 -12.99
CA LEU A 320 -2.95 -11.74 -13.57
C LEU A 320 -2.92 -11.53 -15.09
N GLU A 321 -3.99 -11.91 -15.79
CA GLU A 321 -4.13 -11.67 -17.23
C GLU A 321 -4.13 -10.18 -17.58
N LEU A 322 -4.86 -9.36 -16.80
CA LEU A 322 -4.85 -7.90 -16.96
C LEU A 322 -3.45 -7.32 -16.75
N VAL A 323 -2.73 -7.72 -15.68
CA VAL A 323 -1.36 -7.28 -15.41
C VAL A 323 -0.43 -7.61 -16.57
N ARG A 324 -0.48 -8.84 -17.08
CA ARG A 324 0.34 -9.29 -18.23
C ARG A 324 0.00 -8.53 -19.52
N GLY A 325 -1.27 -8.16 -19.70
CA GLY A 325 -1.79 -7.45 -20.88
C GLY A 325 -1.45 -5.97 -20.94
N VAL A 326 -1.06 -5.33 -19.84
CA VAL A 326 -0.60 -3.92 -19.84
C VAL A 326 0.75 -3.83 -20.56
N LYS A 327 0.85 -2.94 -21.58
CA LYS A 327 2.07 -2.72 -22.40
C LYS A 327 2.88 -1.53 -21.89
#